data_04cfc9b050cc69ce2eb7ffaf1d5bc52e
#
_entry.id   04cfc9b050cc69ce2eb7ffaf1d5bc52e
#
_cell.length_a   1.000
_cell.length_b   1.000
_cell.length_c   1.000
_cell.angle_alpha   90.00
_cell.angle_beta   90.00
_cell.angle_gamma   90.00
#
_symmetry.space_group_name_H-M   'P 1'
#
loop_
_entity.id
_entity.type
_entity.pdbx_description
1 polymer ?
#
loop_
_entity_poly.entity_id
_entity_poly.type
_entity_poly.pdbx_seq_one_letter_code
_entity_poly.pdbx_strand_id
1 'polypeptide(L)'
;MGKYIILIVFAAAAGLAALGAESNSSAQDSSAERSERQGVVLARQIARSVFNDGVSEVQRTFDTVGDKVEEGTHEQGTYRLQLDAASTTGGKTVDLTAEGTYGEHTYQIQATVRKDTTVSSVFNAVTASTPVNFSVQGGGCSGGPCVSGLDAGGRTDRHGITLPHGEDAEAVCDEFHGGGYDSSTATNVEGTSGGCDVQVRTSAHDDWVENQMDQMSQTIQDAIADGNPDVTECTGCDLKNFSDSQNDGILYVTNGEFTVSGDRQWNGLVFVANGGTIRFNGGGDSRNINGGLVLQDWATYEQKNKDDEFSMNGGNAVQFNSDQLLKYIDTLPSIESTTTVVTDRTSRLLQKGESLLCRK
;
A
#
# COMPACT_ATOMS: atom_id res chain seq x y z
N MET A 1 15.03 -92.05 -17.29
CA MET A 1 14.86 -90.59 -17.72
C MET A 1 13.74 -89.84 -16.97
N GLY A 2 12.70 -90.49 -16.37
CA GLY A 2 11.59 -89.80 -15.75
C GLY A 2 11.92 -88.98 -14.48
N LYS A 3 12.92 -89.38 -13.66
CA LYS A 3 13.25 -88.67 -12.44
C LYS A 3 13.82 -87.25 -12.61
N TYR A 4 14.51 -87.01 -13.70
CA TYR A 4 15.10 -85.66 -13.97
C TYR A 4 14.07 -84.72 -14.56
N ILE A 5 13.04 -85.16 -15.24
CA ILE A 5 11.97 -84.29 -15.74
C ILE A 5 11.13 -83.76 -14.63
N ILE A 6 10.82 -84.51 -13.57
CA ILE A 6 10.06 -84.10 -12.40
C ILE A 6 10.86 -83.02 -11.64
N LEU A 7 12.16 -83.17 -11.53
CA LEU A 7 13.02 -82.22 -10.80
C LEU A 7 13.11 -80.85 -11.53
N ILE A 8 13.16 -80.88 -12.88
CA ILE A 8 13.16 -79.72 -13.74
C ILE A 8 11.80 -78.99 -13.66
N VAL A 9 10.70 -79.67 -13.64
CA VAL A 9 9.36 -79.09 -13.49
C VAL A 9 9.16 -78.48 -12.15
N PHE A 10 9.63 -79.11 -11.05
CA PHE A 10 9.58 -78.51 -9.70
C PHE A 10 10.48 -77.30 -9.60
N ALA A 11 11.67 -77.31 -10.16
CA ALA A 11 12.57 -76.11 -10.14
C ALA A 11 11.99 -74.99 -10.97
N ALA A 12 11.37 -75.22 -12.08
CA ALA A 12 10.70 -74.25 -12.93
C ALA A 12 9.45 -73.64 -12.20
N ALA A 13 8.66 -74.48 -11.56
CA ALA A 13 7.50 -74.01 -10.77
C ALA A 13 7.88 -73.20 -9.57
N ALA A 14 8.95 -73.60 -8.85
CA ALA A 14 9.49 -72.81 -7.73
C ALA A 14 10.08 -71.46 -8.20
N GLY A 15 10.76 -71.45 -9.32
CA GLY A 15 11.29 -70.19 -9.92
C GLY A 15 10.17 -69.25 -10.39
N LEU A 16 9.10 -69.74 -10.98
CA LEU A 16 7.93 -68.94 -11.36
C LEU A 16 7.17 -68.41 -10.12
N ALA A 17 7.07 -69.20 -9.04
CA ALA A 17 6.45 -68.78 -7.83
C ALA A 17 7.26 -67.68 -7.13
N ALA A 18 8.61 -67.77 -7.14
CA ALA A 18 9.51 -66.75 -6.59
C ALA A 18 9.41 -65.43 -7.40
N LEU A 19 9.43 -65.53 -8.74
CA LEU A 19 9.26 -64.36 -9.61
C LEU A 19 7.88 -63.73 -9.47
N GLY A 20 6.84 -64.52 -9.25
CA GLY A 20 5.50 -64.04 -8.98
C GLY A 20 5.38 -63.32 -7.62
N ALA A 21 6.06 -63.84 -6.61
CA ALA A 21 6.12 -63.20 -5.29
C ALA A 21 6.90 -61.87 -5.30
N GLU A 22 8.06 -61.83 -5.98
CA GLU A 22 8.83 -60.58 -6.14
C GLU A 22 8.07 -59.56 -6.98
N SER A 23 7.42 -59.96 -8.09
CA SER A 23 6.61 -59.05 -8.89
C SER A 23 5.41 -58.52 -8.12
N ASN A 24 4.80 -59.32 -7.26
CA ASN A 24 3.66 -58.91 -6.46
C ASN A 24 4.08 -57.97 -5.31
N SER A 25 5.23 -58.23 -4.68
CA SER A 25 5.79 -57.32 -3.65
C SER A 25 6.17 -55.97 -4.23
N SER A 26 6.85 -56.00 -5.40
CA SER A 26 7.21 -54.76 -6.14
C SER A 26 5.98 -53.97 -6.60
N ALA A 27 4.91 -54.64 -7.03
CA ALA A 27 3.64 -54.00 -7.35
C ALA A 27 2.92 -53.42 -6.13
N GLN A 28 2.99 -54.09 -4.98
CA GLN A 28 2.44 -53.63 -3.73
C GLN A 28 3.23 -52.41 -3.20
N ASP A 29 4.56 -52.47 -3.24
CA ASP A 29 5.42 -51.35 -2.81
C ASP A 29 5.19 -50.13 -3.71
N SER A 30 5.09 -50.29 -5.02
CA SER A 30 4.81 -49.20 -5.94
C SER A 30 3.39 -48.62 -5.77
N SER A 31 2.43 -49.46 -5.40
CA SER A 31 1.05 -49.00 -5.10
C SER A 31 0.96 -48.26 -3.76
N ALA A 32 1.68 -48.71 -2.74
CA ALA A 32 1.79 -48.05 -1.47
C ALA A 32 2.46 -46.68 -1.62
N GLU A 33 3.57 -46.60 -2.34
CA GLU A 33 4.26 -45.34 -2.62
C GLU A 33 3.39 -44.33 -3.39
N ARG A 34 2.61 -44.80 -4.37
CA ARG A 34 1.64 -43.99 -5.10
C ARG A 34 0.53 -43.47 -4.17
N SER A 35 0.00 -44.32 -3.32
CA SER A 35 -1.05 -43.95 -2.34
C SER A 35 -0.52 -42.89 -1.34
N GLU A 36 0.72 -43.07 -0.86
CA GLU A 36 1.37 -42.13 0.04
C GLU A 36 1.57 -40.76 -0.63
N ARG A 37 2.13 -40.74 -1.85
CA ARG A 37 2.27 -39.51 -2.65
C ARG A 37 0.92 -38.80 -2.90
N GLN A 38 -0.12 -39.56 -3.21
CA GLN A 38 -1.46 -39.07 -3.45
C GLN A 38 -2.04 -38.45 -2.16
N GLY A 39 -1.83 -39.09 -1.00
CA GLY A 39 -2.26 -38.58 0.30
C GLY A 39 -1.63 -37.20 0.63
N VAL A 40 -0.31 -37.07 0.39
CA VAL A 40 0.40 -35.79 0.59
C VAL A 40 -0.14 -34.71 -0.36
N VAL A 41 -0.39 -35.05 -1.64
CA VAL A 41 -0.92 -34.08 -2.61
C VAL A 41 -2.30 -33.59 -2.20
N LEU A 42 -3.19 -34.49 -1.76
CA LEU A 42 -4.54 -34.12 -1.33
C LEU A 42 -4.52 -33.29 -0.04
N ALA A 43 -3.71 -33.68 0.95
CA ALA A 43 -3.53 -32.86 2.16
C ALA A 43 -3.06 -31.43 1.83
N ARG A 44 -2.11 -31.31 0.89
CA ARG A 44 -1.62 -30.02 0.40
C ARG A 44 -2.69 -29.22 -0.34
N GLN A 45 -3.54 -29.84 -1.13
CA GLN A 45 -4.63 -29.16 -1.84
C GLN A 45 -5.65 -28.62 -0.86
N ILE A 46 -6.05 -29.42 0.16
CA ILE A 46 -6.95 -28.96 1.22
C ILE A 46 -6.34 -27.76 1.95
N ALA A 47 -5.09 -27.86 2.41
CA ALA A 47 -4.43 -26.74 3.10
C ALA A 47 -4.37 -25.46 2.24
N ARG A 48 -4.13 -25.59 0.92
CA ARG A 48 -4.10 -24.44 -0.01
C ARG A 48 -5.47 -23.81 -0.20
N SER A 49 -6.53 -24.62 -0.34
CA SER A 49 -7.88 -24.08 -0.47
C SER A 49 -8.25 -23.28 0.76
N VAL A 50 -8.08 -23.87 1.94
CA VAL A 50 -8.39 -23.22 3.22
C VAL A 50 -7.52 -21.99 3.48
N PHE A 51 -6.25 -22.04 3.07
CA PHE A 51 -5.36 -20.90 3.15
C PHE A 51 -5.86 -19.72 2.29
N ASN A 52 -6.27 -19.97 1.06
CA ASN A 52 -6.79 -18.92 0.17
C ASN A 52 -8.09 -18.33 0.70
N ASP A 53 -8.98 -19.17 1.25
CA ASP A 53 -10.22 -18.70 1.88
C ASP A 53 -9.93 -17.83 3.11
N GLY A 54 -8.97 -18.26 3.95
CA GLY A 54 -8.51 -17.49 5.12
C GLY A 54 -7.89 -16.15 4.73
N VAL A 55 -7.04 -16.11 3.70
CA VAL A 55 -6.47 -14.85 3.18
C VAL A 55 -7.58 -13.91 2.70
N SER A 56 -8.56 -14.45 1.95
CA SER A 56 -9.69 -13.66 1.44
C SER A 56 -10.56 -13.11 2.57
N GLU A 57 -10.78 -13.90 3.63
CA GLU A 57 -11.49 -13.45 4.82
C GLU A 57 -10.72 -12.33 5.53
N VAL A 58 -9.42 -12.53 5.78
CA VAL A 58 -8.58 -11.52 6.43
C VAL A 58 -8.53 -10.23 5.60
N GLN A 59 -8.40 -10.30 4.28
CA GLN A 59 -8.42 -9.12 3.42
C GLN A 59 -9.70 -8.30 3.57
N ARG A 60 -10.85 -8.98 3.63
CA ARG A 60 -12.17 -8.32 3.75
C ARG A 60 -12.44 -7.75 5.14
N THR A 61 -11.92 -8.37 6.19
CA THR A 61 -12.26 -8.06 7.58
C THR A 61 -11.05 -7.69 8.43
N PHE A 62 -9.95 -7.24 7.82
CA PHE A 62 -8.65 -7.04 8.49
C PHE A 62 -8.76 -6.22 9.77
N ASP A 63 -9.51 -5.12 9.75
CA ASP A 63 -9.61 -4.20 10.89
C ASP A 63 -10.45 -4.78 12.04
N THR A 64 -11.40 -5.67 11.73
CA THR A 64 -12.31 -6.29 12.70
C THR A 64 -11.98 -7.73 13.02
N VAL A 65 -11.11 -8.40 12.24
CA VAL A 65 -10.73 -9.78 12.49
C VAL A 65 -10.02 -9.90 13.84
N GLY A 66 -10.48 -10.85 14.64
CA GLY A 66 -9.86 -11.27 15.89
C GLY A 66 -9.31 -12.68 15.80
N ASP A 67 -8.87 -13.22 16.93
CA ASP A 67 -8.45 -14.61 17.01
C ASP A 67 -9.62 -15.53 16.65
N LYS A 68 -9.37 -16.47 15.74
CA LYS A 68 -10.38 -17.42 15.26
C LYS A 68 -9.74 -18.77 15.01
N VAL A 69 -10.42 -19.83 15.39
CA VAL A 69 -10.09 -21.20 14.98
C VAL A 69 -11.32 -21.79 14.33
N GLU A 70 -11.15 -22.30 13.12
CA GLU A 70 -12.19 -22.97 12.34
C GLU A 70 -11.70 -24.36 11.95
N GLU A 71 -12.52 -25.37 12.18
CA GLU A 71 -12.25 -26.76 11.81
C GLU A 71 -13.43 -27.31 11.01
N GLY A 72 -13.13 -28.14 10.03
CA GLY A 72 -14.19 -28.71 9.19
C GLY A 72 -13.69 -29.83 8.29
N THR A 73 -14.57 -30.22 7.39
CA THR A 73 -14.29 -31.24 6.36
C THR A 73 -14.27 -30.58 4.99
N HIS A 74 -13.30 -30.95 4.18
CA HIS A 74 -13.18 -30.51 2.79
C HIS A 74 -13.00 -31.76 1.92
N GLU A 75 -13.98 -32.07 1.07
CA GLU A 75 -14.04 -33.29 0.29
C GLU A 75 -13.91 -34.55 1.17
N GLN A 76 -12.79 -35.26 1.09
CA GLN A 76 -12.53 -36.50 1.84
C GLN A 76 -11.54 -36.33 2.99
N GLY A 77 -11.13 -35.08 3.27
CA GLY A 77 -10.19 -34.75 4.33
C GLY A 77 -10.74 -33.77 5.35
N THR A 78 -9.92 -33.41 6.30
CA THR A 78 -10.23 -32.40 7.31
C THR A 78 -9.32 -31.20 7.19
N TYR A 79 -9.79 -30.06 7.68
CA TYR A 79 -8.98 -28.86 7.75
C TYR A 79 -9.06 -28.16 9.09
N ARG A 80 -8.05 -27.35 9.39
CA ARG A 80 -8.04 -26.39 10.47
C ARG A 80 -7.46 -25.08 9.96
N LEU A 81 -8.19 -23.98 10.18
CA LEU A 81 -7.76 -22.62 9.94
C LEU A 81 -7.63 -21.91 11.28
N GLN A 82 -6.50 -21.31 11.54
CA GLN A 82 -6.25 -20.49 12.72
C GLN A 82 -5.82 -19.10 12.28
N LEU A 83 -6.47 -18.10 12.85
CA LEU A 83 -6.14 -16.68 12.72
C LEU A 83 -5.78 -16.15 14.10
N ASP A 84 -4.60 -15.57 14.24
CA ASP A 84 -4.12 -14.96 15.49
C ASP A 84 -3.84 -13.49 15.20
N ALA A 85 -4.68 -12.59 15.73
CA ALA A 85 -4.56 -11.15 15.50
C ALA A 85 -3.72 -10.50 16.59
N ALA A 86 -2.66 -9.80 16.21
CA ALA A 86 -1.79 -9.06 17.11
C ALA A 86 -1.74 -7.58 16.74
N SER A 87 -1.88 -6.70 17.73
CA SER A 87 -1.66 -5.27 17.57
C SER A 87 -0.28 -4.93 18.14
N THR A 88 0.58 -4.36 17.30
CA THR A 88 1.93 -3.93 17.68
C THR A 88 2.09 -2.44 17.42
N THR A 89 3.19 -1.84 17.90
CA THR A 89 3.57 -0.45 17.58
C THR A 89 3.74 -0.22 16.07
N GLY A 90 3.92 -1.29 15.26
CA GLY A 90 4.02 -1.22 13.81
C GLY A 90 2.71 -1.48 13.05
N GLY A 91 1.57 -1.51 13.75
CA GLY A 91 0.27 -1.79 13.19
C GLY A 91 -0.29 -3.16 13.56
N LYS A 92 -1.46 -3.50 13.01
CA LYS A 92 -2.10 -4.79 13.20
C LYS A 92 -1.47 -5.83 12.28
N THR A 93 -1.21 -7.02 12.81
CA THR A 93 -0.81 -8.20 12.03
C THR A 93 -1.77 -9.34 12.31
N VAL A 94 -1.95 -10.23 11.35
CA VAL A 94 -2.74 -11.45 11.50
C VAL A 94 -1.88 -12.62 11.05
N ASP A 95 -1.54 -13.51 11.98
CA ASP A 95 -0.87 -14.75 11.64
C ASP A 95 -1.94 -15.78 11.25
N LEU A 96 -1.79 -16.30 10.03
CA LEU A 96 -2.70 -17.27 9.44
C LEU A 96 -1.99 -18.62 9.35
N THR A 97 -2.60 -19.63 9.93
CA THR A 97 -2.15 -21.02 9.83
C THR A 97 -3.29 -21.86 9.25
N ALA A 98 -3.05 -22.51 8.12
CA ALA A 98 -3.98 -23.43 7.49
C ALA A 98 -3.38 -24.84 7.44
N GLU A 99 -4.11 -25.80 7.96
CA GLU A 99 -3.76 -27.21 7.93
C GLU A 99 -4.78 -27.98 7.10
N GLY A 100 -4.29 -28.91 6.28
CA GLY A 100 -5.10 -29.87 5.55
C GLY A 100 -4.64 -31.26 5.87
N THR A 101 -5.57 -32.14 6.24
CA THR A 101 -5.29 -33.54 6.59
C THR A 101 -6.06 -34.48 5.66
N TYR A 102 -5.35 -35.46 5.11
CA TYR A 102 -5.93 -36.55 4.32
C TYR A 102 -5.28 -37.87 4.71
N GLY A 103 -6.06 -38.78 5.28
CA GLY A 103 -5.55 -40.01 5.86
C GLY A 103 -4.57 -39.72 7.01
N GLU A 104 -3.33 -40.19 6.87
CA GLU A 104 -2.26 -39.97 7.87
C GLU A 104 -1.39 -38.74 7.54
N HIS A 105 -1.65 -38.03 6.44
CA HIS A 105 -0.82 -36.91 5.98
C HIS A 105 -1.45 -35.59 6.37
N THR A 106 -0.67 -34.73 7.01
CA THR A 106 -1.05 -33.36 7.33
C THR A 106 -0.08 -32.39 6.71
N TYR A 107 -0.60 -31.41 5.98
CA TYR A 107 0.17 -30.33 5.37
C TYR A 107 -0.23 -28.99 5.98
N GLN A 108 0.75 -28.18 6.36
CA GLN A 108 0.54 -26.89 7.00
C GLN A 108 1.10 -25.78 6.10
N ILE A 109 0.36 -24.67 6.02
CA ILE A 109 0.76 -23.41 5.42
C ILE A 109 0.61 -22.32 6.47
N GLN A 110 1.64 -21.51 6.66
CA GLN A 110 1.64 -20.37 7.58
C GLN A 110 1.99 -19.11 6.80
N ALA A 111 1.34 -18.01 7.14
CA ALA A 111 1.66 -16.68 6.65
C ALA A 111 1.29 -15.62 7.67
N THR A 112 2.06 -14.54 7.70
CA THR A 112 1.69 -13.32 8.42
C THR A 112 1.09 -12.33 7.42
N VAL A 113 -0.12 -11.91 7.68
CA VAL A 113 -0.83 -10.88 6.91
C VAL A 113 -0.73 -9.57 7.68
N ARG A 114 -0.24 -8.54 7.04
CA ARG A 114 -0.23 -7.18 7.58
C ARG A 114 -0.85 -6.23 6.57
N LYS A 115 -1.54 -5.24 7.07
CA LYS A 115 -2.04 -4.14 6.26
C LYS A 115 -0.92 -3.10 6.20
N ASP A 116 -0.18 -3.09 5.11
CA ASP A 116 0.68 -1.97 4.80
C ASP A 116 -0.21 -0.93 4.12
N THR A 117 -0.70 0.00 4.91
CA THR A 117 -1.39 1.16 4.37
C THR A 117 -0.32 2.02 3.71
N THR A 118 -0.15 1.87 2.42
CA THR A 118 0.69 2.78 1.65
C THR A 118 -0.17 3.93 1.17
N VAL A 119 0.32 5.14 1.39
CA VAL A 119 -0.27 6.32 0.73
C VAL A 119 -0.32 6.03 -0.76
N SER A 120 -1.48 6.21 -1.39
CA SER A 120 -1.63 6.01 -2.83
C SER A 120 -0.50 6.69 -3.60
N SER A 121 -0.05 6.07 -4.70
CA SER A 121 0.98 6.64 -5.57
C SER A 121 0.57 7.98 -6.21
N VAL A 122 -0.70 8.35 -6.10
CA VAL A 122 -1.22 9.67 -6.47
C VAL A 122 -0.59 10.77 -5.60
N PHE A 123 -0.30 10.48 -4.33
CA PHE A 123 0.21 11.50 -3.41
C PHE A 123 1.73 11.63 -3.51
N ASN A 124 2.15 12.84 -3.81
CA ASN A 124 3.51 13.35 -3.71
C ASN A 124 3.49 14.58 -2.78
N ALA A 125 4.61 15.28 -2.59
CA ALA A 125 4.54 16.49 -1.79
C ALA A 125 3.56 17.50 -2.42
N VAL A 126 3.67 17.70 -3.75
CA VAL A 126 2.69 18.43 -4.56
C VAL A 126 2.26 17.56 -5.74
N THR A 127 0.97 17.36 -5.90
CA THR A 127 0.41 16.63 -7.06
C THR A 127 -0.63 17.51 -7.76
N ALA A 128 -0.41 17.81 -9.03
CA ALA A 128 -1.34 18.57 -9.87
C ALA A 128 -2.04 17.65 -10.87
N SER A 129 -3.36 17.77 -11.04
CA SER A 129 -4.12 17.05 -12.09
C SER A 129 -4.13 17.82 -13.41
N THR A 130 -4.07 19.14 -13.34
CA THR A 130 -4.11 20.05 -14.48
C THR A 130 -2.82 20.86 -14.54
N PRO A 131 -2.49 21.50 -15.68
CA PRO A 131 -1.37 22.43 -15.80
C PRO A 131 -1.42 23.52 -14.73
N VAL A 132 -0.31 23.76 -14.05
CA VAL A 132 -0.19 24.73 -12.94
C VAL A 132 0.96 25.68 -13.22
N ASN A 133 0.70 26.99 -13.21
CA ASN A 133 1.76 27.99 -13.24
C ASN A 133 2.32 28.17 -11.84
N PHE A 134 3.60 27.87 -11.69
CA PHE A 134 4.35 28.12 -10.46
C PHE A 134 4.99 29.49 -10.53
N SER A 135 4.80 30.33 -9.53
CA SER A 135 5.48 31.61 -9.36
C SER A 135 6.22 31.62 -8.02
N VAL A 136 7.52 31.57 -8.07
CA VAL A 136 8.38 31.62 -6.87
C VAL A 136 9.09 32.98 -6.84
N GLN A 137 8.66 33.85 -5.93
CA GLN A 137 9.20 35.19 -5.76
C GLN A 137 9.92 35.33 -4.40
N GLY A 138 10.97 36.11 -4.37
CA GLY A 138 11.67 36.47 -3.13
C GLY A 138 12.84 35.57 -2.78
N GLY A 139 13.43 35.75 -1.62
CA GLY A 139 14.72 35.21 -1.19
C GLY A 139 14.84 33.70 -0.98
N GLY A 140 14.11 32.88 -1.72
CA GLY A 140 14.24 31.42 -1.70
C GLY A 140 13.74 30.74 -0.42
N CYS A 141 13.85 29.44 -0.39
CA CYS A 141 13.46 28.63 0.75
C CYS A 141 14.57 28.60 1.78
N SER A 142 14.43 29.35 2.85
CA SER A 142 15.44 29.48 3.90
C SER A 142 15.52 28.20 4.73
N GLY A 143 16.70 27.56 4.74
CA GLY A 143 16.99 26.44 5.62
C GLY A 143 16.67 25.04 5.07
N GLY A 144 16.23 24.92 3.80
CA GLY A 144 15.95 23.62 3.17
C GLY A 144 15.19 23.76 1.85
N PRO A 145 14.74 22.65 1.24
CA PRO A 145 13.95 22.70 0.01
C PRO A 145 12.58 23.34 0.26
N CYS A 146 12.08 24.03 -0.77
CA CYS A 146 10.73 24.58 -0.75
C CYS A 146 9.68 23.49 -0.75
N VAL A 147 9.92 22.47 -1.55
CA VAL A 147 9.06 21.30 -1.67
C VAL A 147 9.91 20.06 -1.47
N SER A 148 9.53 19.21 -0.54
CA SER A 148 10.25 17.97 -0.25
C SER A 148 9.34 16.75 -0.34
N GLY A 149 9.68 15.86 -1.25
CA GLY A 149 9.06 14.54 -1.37
C GLY A 149 9.71 13.48 -0.47
N LEU A 150 10.80 13.81 0.22
CA LEU A 150 11.38 12.91 1.22
C LEU A 150 10.40 12.73 2.37
N ASP A 151 10.06 11.47 2.67
CA ASP A 151 8.99 11.15 3.60
C ASP A 151 9.39 11.39 5.06
N ALA A 152 8.88 12.45 5.66
CA ALA A 152 9.07 12.74 7.08
C ALA A 152 8.40 11.69 8.00
N GLY A 153 7.44 10.92 7.51
CA GLY A 153 6.85 9.75 8.16
C GLY A 153 7.74 8.51 8.10
N GLY A 154 8.82 8.55 7.30
CA GLY A 154 9.86 7.50 7.24
C GLY A 154 9.46 6.21 6.53
N ARG A 155 8.41 6.23 5.69
CA ARG A 155 7.94 5.04 4.95
C ARG A 155 8.57 4.95 3.56
N THR A 156 8.19 5.83 2.66
CA THR A 156 8.65 5.79 1.25
C THR A 156 8.72 7.19 0.69
N ASP A 157 9.90 7.58 0.26
CA ASP A 157 10.10 8.85 -0.42
C ASP A 157 9.28 8.93 -1.71
N ARG A 158 8.83 10.12 -2.03
CA ARG A 158 8.02 10.45 -3.19
C ARG A 158 8.71 11.51 -4.04
N HIS A 159 8.11 11.83 -5.18
CA HIS A 159 8.54 13.00 -5.95
C HIS A 159 8.18 14.29 -5.20
N GLY A 160 9.00 15.32 -5.37
CA GLY A 160 8.70 16.64 -4.85
C GLY A 160 7.43 17.20 -5.48
N ILE A 161 7.42 17.27 -6.81
CA ILE A 161 6.27 17.74 -7.59
C ILE A 161 5.92 16.72 -8.66
N THR A 162 4.64 16.47 -8.86
CA THR A 162 4.14 15.65 -9.98
C THR A 162 3.13 16.44 -10.80
N LEU A 163 3.39 16.53 -12.10
CA LEU A 163 2.63 17.31 -13.06
C LEU A 163 1.89 16.41 -14.06
N PRO A 164 0.81 16.89 -14.71
CA PRO A 164 0.15 16.19 -15.80
C PRO A 164 1.07 16.04 -17.02
N HIS A 165 0.64 15.17 -17.92
CA HIS A 165 1.34 14.96 -19.20
C HIS A 165 1.33 16.22 -20.05
N GLY A 166 2.48 16.51 -20.65
CA GLY A 166 2.64 17.66 -21.54
C GLY A 166 3.22 18.91 -20.88
N GLU A 167 3.33 18.90 -19.55
CA GLU A 167 3.99 19.98 -18.81
C GLU A 167 5.52 19.89 -18.92
N ASP A 168 6.17 21.04 -18.75
CA ASP A 168 7.63 21.18 -18.81
C ASP A 168 8.24 21.18 -17.41
N ALA A 169 8.80 20.04 -17.01
CA ALA A 169 9.47 19.89 -15.71
C ALA A 169 10.67 20.83 -15.55
N GLU A 170 11.40 21.15 -16.64
CA GLU A 170 12.55 22.02 -16.62
C GLU A 170 12.12 23.47 -16.35
N ALA A 171 11.03 23.93 -17.01
CA ALA A 171 10.46 25.24 -16.75
C ALA A 171 10.01 25.41 -15.29
N VAL A 172 9.38 24.39 -14.69
CA VAL A 172 9.01 24.42 -13.28
C VAL A 172 10.24 24.44 -12.38
N CYS A 173 11.26 23.66 -12.68
CA CYS A 173 12.52 23.71 -11.95
C CYS A 173 13.19 25.09 -12.01
N ASP A 174 13.15 25.74 -13.18
CA ASP A 174 13.73 27.07 -13.37
C ASP A 174 13.01 28.14 -12.53
N GLU A 175 11.70 28.06 -12.37
CA GLU A 175 10.93 28.93 -11.46
C GLU A 175 11.42 28.80 -10.01
N PHE A 176 11.65 27.59 -9.55
CA PHE A 176 12.20 27.35 -8.21
C PHE A 176 13.67 27.74 -8.07
N HIS A 177 14.46 27.76 -9.15
CA HIS A 177 15.85 28.21 -9.15
C HIS A 177 15.99 29.74 -9.28
N GLY A 178 15.07 30.39 -9.97
CA GLY A 178 15.11 31.82 -10.26
C GLY A 178 14.94 32.75 -9.04
N GLY A 179 14.48 32.26 -7.93
CA GLY A 179 14.19 33.00 -6.71
C GLY A 179 15.40 33.51 -5.90
N GLY A 180 16.62 33.52 -6.47
CA GLY A 180 17.82 34.10 -5.82
C GLY A 180 18.64 33.14 -4.98
N TYR A 181 18.47 31.84 -5.16
CA TYR A 181 19.29 30.82 -4.52
C TYR A 181 20.60 30.59 -5.28
N ASP A 182 21.71 30.51 -4.53
CA ASP A 182 23.00 30.10 -5.07
C ASP A 182 22.89 28.65 -5.59
N SER A 183 22.97 28.50 -6.91
CA SER A 183 22.71 27.28 -7.69
C SER A 183 23.65 26.10 -7.38
N SER A 184 24.48 26.21 -6.36
CA SER A 184 25.58 25.26 -6.19
C SER A 184 25.32 24.10 -5.22
N THR A 185 24.29 24.14 -4.34
CA THR A 185 24.19 23.09 -3.30
C THR A 185 22.80 22.71 -2.80
N ALA A 186 21.70 23.37 -3.13
CA ALA A 186 20.38 22.99 -2.63
C ALA A 186 19.35 22.97 -3.76
N THR A 187 18.75 21.81 -3.98
CA THR A 187 17.57 21.67 -4.83
C THR A 187 16.36 22.18 -4.06
N ASN A 188 15.69 23.22 -4.57
CA ASN A 188 14.48 23.75 -3.94
C ASN A 188 13.29 22.78 -4.03
N VAL A 189 13.40 21.77 -4.89
CA VAL A 189 12.45 20.65 -5.00
C VAL A 189 13.24 19.36 -4.88
N GLU A 190 13.05 18.62 -3.81
CA GLU A 190 13.73 17.35 -3.56
C GLU A 190 12.75 16.18 -3.49
N GLY A 191 13.25 14.95 -3.76
CA GLY A 191 12.48 13.73 -3.70
C GLY A 191 13.29 12.51 -4.11
N THR A 192 12.67 11.55 -4.76
CA THR A 192 13.28 10.26 -5.14
C THR A 192 14.35 10.37 -6.22
N SER A 193 14.30 11.37 -7.09
CA SER A 193 15.33 11.66 -8.09
C SER A 193 16.28 12.73 -7.57
N GLY A 194 17.59 12.58 -7.82
CA GLY A 194 18.56 13.62 -7.44
C GLY A 194 18.36 14.90 -8.28
N GLY A 195 18.62 16.06 -7.69
CA GLY A 195 18.42 17.35 -8.33
C GLY A 195 17.02 17.91 -8.10
N CYS A 196 16.52 18.75 -9.01
CA CYS A 196 15.14 19.22 -8.95
C CYS A 196 14.19 18.06 -9.30
N ASP A 197 13.43 17.58 -8.32
CA ASP A 197 12.58 16.38 -8.48
C ASP A 197 11.16 16.75 -8.87
N VAL A 198 10.99 17.03 -10.14
CA VAL A 198 9.70 17.27 -10.81
C VAL A 198 9.43 16.14 -11.79
N GLN A 199 8.38 15.36 -11.54
CA GLN A 199 7.94 14.27 -12.41
C GLN A 199 6.77 14.71 -13.28
N VAL A 200 6.88 14.46 -14.59
CA VAL A 200 5.75 14.58 -15.53
C VAL A 200 5.18 13.19 -15.78
N ARG A 201 3.87 13.05 -15.59
CA ARG A 201 3.18 11.77 -15.82
C ARG A 201 3.09 11.44 -17.31
N THR A 202 2.90 10.16 -17.60
CA THR A 202 2.54 9.72 -18.96
C THR A 202 1.04 9.93 -19.17
N SER A 203 0.60 10.12 -20.42
CA SER A 203 -0.82 10.29 -20.74
C SER A 203 -1.70 9.14 -20.23
N ALA A 204 -1.21 7.91 -20.28
CA ALA A 204 -1.94 6.75 -19.77
C ALA A 204 -2.12 6.77 -18.24
N HIS A 205 -1.28 7.50 -17.53
CA HIS A 205 -1.36 7.62 -16.08
C HIS A 205 -2.20 8.83 -15.65
N ASP A 206 -2.31 9.86 -16.50
CA ASP A 206 -3.10 11.05 -16.23
C ASP A 206 -4.58 10.72 -16.01
N ASP A 207 -5.21 10.00 -16.94
CA ASP A 207 -6.62 9.61 -16.83
C ASP A 207 -6.92 8.88 -15.51
N TRP A 208 -5.97 8.04 -15.08
CA TRP A 208 -6.11 7.32 -13.81
C TRP A 208 -5.99 8.26 -12.61
N VAL A 209 -4.99 9.17 -12.61
CA VAL A 209 -4.79 10.14 -11.52
C VAL A 209 -5.97 11.10 -11.43
N GLU A 210 -6.46 11.62 -12.56
CA GLU A 210 -7.64 12.49 -12.62
C GLU A 210 -8.85 11.81 -12.00
N ASN A 211 -9.16 10.57 -12.42
CA ASN A 211 -10.25 9.79 -11.84
C ASN A 211 -10.09 9.57 -10.32
N GLN A 212 -8.88 9.33 -9.83
CA GLN A 212 -8.63 9.18 -8.39
C GLN A 212 -8.87 10.51 -7.65
N MET A 213 -8.47 11.63 -8.21
CA MET A 213 -8.68 12.95 -7.63
C MET A 213 -10.17 13.35 -7.62
N ASP A 214 -10.90 13.04 -8.69
CA ASP A 214 -12.35 13.28 -8.75
C ASP A 214 -13.10 12.49 -7.68
N GLN A 215 -12.77 11.19 -7.53
CA GLN A 215 -13.36 10.36 -6.48
C GLN A 215 -13.01 10.89 -5.08
N MET A 216 -11.77 11.32 -4.88
CA MET A 216 -11.33 11.91 -3.62
C MET A 216 -12.06 13.21 -3.32
N SER A 217 -12.16 14.11 -4.29
CA SER A 217 -12.90 15.35 -4.17
C SER A 217 -14.35 15.11 -3.76
N GLN A 218 -15.03 14.15 -4.42
CA GLN A 218 -16.40 13.78 -4.06
C GLN A 218 -16.48 13.22 -2.63
N THR A 219 -15.57 12.33 -2.26
CA THR A 219 -15.54 11.76 -0.91
C THR A 219 -15.33 12.82 0.17
N ILE A 220 -14.45 13.80 -0.08
CA ILE A 220 -14.22 14.92 0.84
C ILE A 220 -15.49 15.77 0.96
N GLN A 221 -16.19 16.06 -0.15
CA GLN A 221 -17.45 16.80 -0.13
C GLN A 221 -18.54 16.06 0.65
N ASP A 222 -18.68 14.76 0.46
CA ASP A 222 -19.61 13.92 1.22
C ASP A 222 -19.27 13.95 2.72
N ALA A 223 -17.97 13.86 3.09
CA ALA A 223 -17.52 13.96 4.47
C ALA A 223 -17.83 15.34 5.09
N ILE A 224 -17.70 16.43 4.34
CA ILE A 224 -18.13 17.79 4.77
C ILE A 224 -19.64 17.80 5.02
N ALA A 225 -20.42 17.24 4.10
CA ALA A 225 -21.89 17.21 4.25
C ALA A 225 -22.32 16.38 5.46
N ASP A 226 -21.58 15.32 5.80
CA ASP A 226 -21.81 14.47 6.97
C ASP A 226 -21.27 15.09 8.28
N GLY A 227 -20.57 16.21 8.20
CA GLY A 227 -20.00 16.91 9.37
C GLY A 227 -18.80 16.19 9.98
N ASN A 228 -17.99 15.54 9.16
CA ASN A 228 -16.75 14.88 9.62
C ASN A 228 -15.80 15.91 10.24
N PRO A 229 -15.39 15.75 11.52
CA PRO A 229 -14.56 16.73 12.22
C PRO A 229 -13.13 16.83 11.67
N ASP A 230 -12.65 15.81 10.96
CA ASP A 230 -11.30 15.76 10.37
C ASP A 230 -11.22 16.49 9.02
N VAL A 231 -12.35 17.01 8.52
CA VAL A 231 -12.42 17.72 7.23
C VAL A 231 -12.85 19.15 7.45
N THR A 232 -12.07 20.10 6.96
CA THR A 232 -12.36 21.54 7.05
C THR A 232 -12.51 22.12 5.64
N GLU A 233 -13.64 22.77 5.36
CA GLU A 233 -13.82 23.53 4.12
C GLU A 233 -13.25 24.95 4.26
N CYS A 234 -12.58 25.41 3.20
CA CYS A 234 -11.98 26.73 3.11
C CYS A 234 -12.42 27.43 1.82
N THR A 235 -13.19 28.50 1.94
CA THR A 235 -13.59 29.38 0.84
C THR A 235 -12.96 30.77 1.01
N GLY A 236 -11.63 30.80 0.96
CA GLY A 236 -10.86 32.02 1.26
C GLY A 236 -10.47 32.10 2.74
N CYS A 237 -9.39 31.46 3.11
CA CYS A 237 -8.93 31.40 4.49
C CYS A 237 -7.41 31.63 4.58
N ASP A 238 -6.95 32.00 5.76
CA ASP A 238 -5.53 32.17 6.07
C ASP A 238 -5.17 31.24 7.24
N LEU A 239 -4.11 30.47 7.08
CA LEU A 239 -3.66 29.49 8.07
C LEU A 239 -3.47 30.10 9.47
N LYS A 240 -3.10 31.39 9.54
CA LYS A 240 -2.95 32.10 10.83
C LYS A 240 -4.26 32.21 11.62
N ASN A 241 -5.42 32.10 10.97
CA ASN A 241 -6.73 32.20 11.59
C ASN A 241 -7.21 30.89 12.20
N PHE A 242 -6.54 29.77 11.91
CA PHE A 242 -6.84 28.48 12.55
C PHE A 242 -6.20 28.45 13.94
N SER A 243 -6.89 27.87 14.91
CA SER A 243 -6.31 27.58 16.22
C SER A 243 -5.30 26.43 16.12
N ASP A 244 -4.40 26.29 17.09
CA ASP A 244 -3.41 25.20 17.09
C ASP A 244 -4.04 23.80 17.13
N SER A 245 -5.29 23.70 17.62
CA SER A 245 -6.08 22.46 17.61
C SER A 245 -6.85 22.22 16.30
N GLN A 246 -6.77 23.13 15.33
CA GLN A 246 -7.44 23.05 14.04
C GLN A 246 -6.47 23.04 12.86
N ASN A 247 -5.17 22.94 13.14
CA ASN A 247 -4.13 22.93 12.11
C ASN A 247 -3.81 21.54 11.59
N ASP A 248 -4.74 20.61 11.71
CA ASP A 248 -4.56 19.23 11.23
C ASP A 248 -5.84 18.69 10.60
N GLY A 249 -5.70 17.71 9.71
CA GLY A 249 -6.82 17.12 9.00
C GLY A 249 -6.73 17.24 7.48
N ILE A 250 -7.89 17.22 6.86
CA ILE A 250 -8.06 17.49 5.43
C ILE A 250 -8.63 18.89 5.26
N LEU A 251 -7.86 19.76 4.62
CA LEU A 251 -8.31 21.09 4.24
C LEU A 251 -8.76 21.07 2.78
N TYR A 252 -10.05 21.30 2.56
CA TYR A 252 -10.65 21.36 1.24
C TYR A 252 -10.85 22.81 0.82
N VAL A 253 -10.03 23.28 -0.11
CA VAL A 253 -10.02 24.67 -0.57
C VAL A 253 -10.84 24.80 -1.85
N THR A 254 -11.91 25.60 -1.83
CA THR A 254 -12.78 25.82 -2.98
C THR A 254 -13.13 27.30 -3.15
N ASN A 255 -13.30 27.75 -4.39
CA ASN A 255 -13.83 29.07 -4.71
C ASN A 255 -13.13 30.26 -4.01
N GLY A 256 -11.86 30.13 -3.67
CA GLY A 256 -11.11 31.19 -3.01
C GLY A 256 -9.65 30.86 -2.74
N GLU A 257 -8.94 31.80 -2.16
CA GLU A 257 -7.51 31.65 -1.87
C GLU A 257 -7.28 31.10 -0.47
N PHE A 258 -6.50 30.04 -0.36
CA PHE A 258 -5.88 29.65 0.90
C PHE A 258 -4.53 30.32 1.02
N THR A 259 -4.43 31.23 1.97
CA THR A 259 -3.16 31.90 2.28
C THR A 259 -2.44 31.17 3.41
N VAL A 260 -1.23 30.72 3.11
CA VAL A 260 -0.33 30.12 4.10
C VAL A 260 0.65 31.20 4.54
N SER A 261 0.51 31.71 5.76
CA SER A 261 1.31 32.82 6.26
C SER A 261 1.90 32.58 7.64
N GLY A 262 3.12 33.08 7.87
CA GLY A 262 3.85 32.97 9.14
C GLY A 262 4.45 31.60 9.40
N ASP A 263 4.73 31.30 10.68
CA ASP A 263 5.39 30.06 11.14
C ASP A 263 4.40 28.93 11.44
N ARG A 264 3.16 29.04 10.98
CA ARG A 264 2.15 28.02 11.22
C ARG A 264 2.24 26.90 10.22
N GLN A 265 1.90 25.70 10.67
CA GLN A 265 1.95 24.47 9.90
C GLN A 265 0.56 23.82 9.83
N TRP A 266 0.17 23.34 8.66
CA TRP A 266 -0.93 22.41 8.48
C TRP A 266 -0.41 20.98 8.46
N ASN A 267 -0.98 20.07 9.25
CA ASN A 267 -0.62 18.66 9.25
C ASN A 267 -1.71 17.84 8.59
N GLY A 268 -1.40 17.16 7.49
CA GLY A 268 -2.34 16.33 6.74
C GLY A 268 -2.45 16.70 5.26
N LEU A 269 -3.64 16.65 4.71
CA LEU A 269 -3.89 16.91 3.30
C LEU A 269 -4.44 18.32 3.10
N VAL A 270 -3.84 19.07 2.16
CA VAL A 270 -4.48 20.25 1.57
C VAL A 270 -4.93 19.87 0.16
N PHE A 271 -6.23 19.93 -0.07
CA PHE A 271 -6.84 19.59 -1.36
C PHE A 271 -7.49 20.84 -1.96
N VAL A 272 -6.90 21.35 -3.02
CA VAL A 272 -7.37 22.55 -3.72
C VAL A 272 -8.16 22.12 -4.96
N ALA A 273 -9.44 22.50 -5.01
CA ALA A 273 -10.36 22.10 -6.07
C ALA A 273 -11.33 23.23 -6.43
N ASN A 274 -12.09 23.04 -7.48
CA ASN A 274 -13.24 23.90 -7.85
C ASN A 274 -12.91 25.41 -7.84
N GLY A 275 -11.81 25.81 -8.45
CA GLY A 275 -11.38 27.21 -8.53
C GLY A 275 -10.76 27.77 -7.26
N GLY A 276 -10.34 26.90 -6.34
CA GLY A 276 -9.49 27.28 -5.21
C GLY A 276 -8.08 27.66 -5.66
N THR A 277 -7.37 28.46 -4.86
CA THR A 277 -5.97 28.87 -5.09
C THR A 277 -5.17 28.75 -3.80
N ILE A 278 -3.84 28.61 -3.93
CA ILE A 278 -2.97 28.59 -2.76
C ILE A 278 -1.84 29.60 -2.91
N ARG A 279 -1.59 30.36 -1.83
CA ARG A 279 -0.52 31.32 -1.74
C ARG A 279 0.30 31.15 -0.49
N PHE A 280 1.59 30.97 -0.64
CA PHE A 280 2.54 30.95 0.46
C PHE A 280 3.15 32.34 0.65
N ASN A 281 2.80 33.00 1.75
CA ASN A 281 3.32 34.31 2.15
C ASN A 281 4.02 34.18 3.50
N GLY A 282 5.30 33.86 3.51
CA GLY A 282 5.95 33.78 4.81
C GLY A 282 7.43 33.48 4.73
N GLY A 283 8.17 34.02 5.68
CA GLY A 283 9.61 33.86 5.84
C GLY A 283 9.98 33.09 7.10
N GLY A 284 9.22 32.07 7.48
CA GLY A 284 9.53 31.21 8.63
C GLY A 284 10.43 30.04 8.25
N ASP A 285 11.16 29.51 9.24
CA ASP A 285 12.00 28.32 9.10
C ASP A 285 11.19 27.01 9.15
N SER A 286 9.87 27.08 9.42
CA SER A 286 8.99 25.92 9.53
C SER A 286 8.27 25.64 8.22
N ARG A 287 8.10 24.35 7.92
CA ARG A 287 7.36 23.88 6.75
C ARG A 287 5.87 24.12 6.95
N ASN A 288 5.24 24.79 6.00
CA ASN A 288 3.87 25.23 6.15
C ASN A 288 2.84 24.13 5.95
N ILE A 289 3.10 23.14 5.07
CA ILE A 289 2.29 21.93 4.92
C ILE A 289 3.16 20.73 5.23
N ASN A 290 2.76 19.95 6.20
CA ASN A 290 3.39 18.69 6.59
C ASN A 290 2.41 17.53 6.30
N GLY A 291 2.51 16.96 5.13
CA GLY A 291 1.57 15.96 4.61
C GLY A 291 1.61 15.90 3.10
N GLY A 292 0.62 16.49 2.44
CA GLY A 292 0.55 16.56 0.98
C GLY A 292 -0.33 17.69 0.49
N LEU A 293 -0.03 18.16 -0.72
CA LEU A 293 -0.81 19.15 -1.44
C LEU A 293 -1.31 18.56 -2.76
N VAL A 294 -2.61 18.60 -2.98
CA VAL A 294 -3.25 18.20 -4.23
C VAL A 294 -3.89 19.42 -4.88
N LEU A 295 -3.61 19.60 -6.16
CA LEU A 295 -4.17 20.66 -6.99
C LEU A 295 -5.02 20.02 -8.09
N GLN A 296 -6.35 20.16 -8.00
CA GLN A 296 -7.31 19.58 -8.93
C GLN A 296 -8.14 20.67 -9.60
N ASP A 297 -8.43 20.45 -10.90
CA ASP A 297 -9.36 21.26 -11.69
C ASP A 297 -9.11 22.77 -11.60
N TRP A 298 -7.90 23.14 -11.93
CA TRP A 298 -7.48 24.53 -12.00
C TRP A 298 -8.09 25.30 -13.19
N ALA A 299 -8.48 24.57 -14.25
CA ALA A 299 -8.89 25.12 -15.55
C ALA A 299 -10.16 25.99 -15.52
N THR A 300 -10.99 25.91 -14.48
CA THR A 300 -12.22 26.73 -14.38
C THR A 300 -11.98 28.14 -13.87
N TYR A 301 -10.78 28.42 -13.37
CA TYR A 301 -10.41 29.75 -12.84
C TYR A 301 -9.89 30.73 -13.90
N GLU A 302 -10.02 30.43 -15.18
CA GLU A 302 -9.52 31.22 -16.33
C GLU A 302 -9.92 32.72 -16.36
N GLN A 303 -10.68 33.21 -15.41
CA GLN A 303 -11.21 34.58 -15.45
C GLN A 303 -10.64 35.59 -14.45
N LYS A 304 -9.74 35.18 -13.55
CA LYS A 304 -9.15 36.12 -12.59
C LYS A 304 -7.63 35.99 -12.55
N ASN A 305 -6.96 36.84 -13.32
CA ASN A 305 -5.52 37.08 -13.31
C ASN A 305 -4.64 35.82 -13.50
N LYS A 306 -4.20 35.66 -14.71
CA LYS A 306 -3.37 34.54 -15.22
C LYS A 306 -2.02 34.31 -14.55
N ASP A 307 -1.67 35.04 -13.49
CA ASP A 307 -0.28 35.16 -13.09
C ASP A 307 0.11 34.42 -11.80
N ASP A 308 -0.82 33.87 -10.99
CA ASP A 308 -0.43 33.38 -9.66
C ASP A 308 -1.26 32.18 -9.17
N GLU A 309 -1.20 31.04 -9.85
CA GLU A 309 -2.00 29.88 -9.45
C GLU A 309 -1.41 29.14 -8.24
N PHE A 310 -0.13 28.90 -8.22
CA PHE A 310 0.65 28.49 -7.07
C PHE A 310 1.71 29.56 -6.83
N SER A 311 1.53 30.38 -5.84
CA SER A 311 2.44 31.47 -5.54
C SER A 311 3.22 31.23 -4.27
N MET A 312 4.54 31.36 -4.33
CA MET A 312 5.43 31.33 -3.17
C MET A 312 6.22 32.61 -3.06
N ASN A 313 6.15 33.24 -1.90
CA ASN A 313 6.93 34.42 -1.57
C ASN A 313 7.75 34.16 -0.30
N GLY A 314 8.82 33.41 -0.46
CA GLY A 314 9.74 33.00 0.62
C GLY A 314 9.21 31.85 1.51
N GLY A 315 10.12 31.24 2.25
CA GLY A 315 9.79 30.18 3.22
C GLY A 315 9.71 28.77 2.64
N ASN A 316 9.55 27.78 3.50
CA ASN A 316 9.42 26.38 3.15
C ASN A 316 7.94 26.03 2.96
N ALA A 317 7.56 25.44 1.84
CA ALA A 317 6.15 25.26 1.53
C ALA A 317 5.59 23.91 1.95
N VAL A 318 6.09 22.84 1.34
CA VAL A 318 5.47 21.52 1.46
C VAL A 318 6.50 20.46 1.80
N GLN A 319 6.23 19.69 2.84
CA GLN A 319 6.95 18.47 3.20
C GLN A 319 6.02 17.27 3.08
N PHE A 320 6.38 16.29 2.26
CA PHE A 320 5.66 15.03 2.24
C PHE A 320 5.78 14.31 3.59
N ASN A 321 4.65 13.85 4.12
CA ASN A 321 4.60 13.08 5.35
C ASN A 321 3.48 12.05 5.27
N SER A 322 3.85 10.81 5.00
CA SER A 322 2.91 9.70 4.83
C SER A 322 2.08 9.42 6.09
N ASP A 323 2.67 9.57 7.29
CA ASP A 323 1.95 9.32 8.54
C ASP A 323 0.84 10.35 8.79
N GLN A 324 1.11 11.63 8.47
CA GLN A 324 0.09 12.67 8.59
C GLN A 324 -1.02 12.50 7.55
N LEU A 325 -0.68 12.09 6.33
CA LEU A 325 -1.68 11.81 5.30
C LEU A 325 -2.57 10.63 5.70
N LEU A 326 -1.98 9.51 6.09
CA LEU A 326 -2.72 8.29 6.43
C LEU A 326 -3.66 8.48 7.61
N LYS A 327 -3.26 9.28 8.60
CA LYS A 327 -4.09 9.56 9.77
C LYS A 327 -5.48 10.07 9.40
N TYR A 328 -5.60 10.82 8.30
CA TYR A 328 -6.86 11.45 7.89
C TYR A 328 -7.48 10.82 6.65
N ILE A 329 -6.69 10.33 5.70
CA ILE A 329 -7.21 9.65 4.51
C ILE A 329 -7.94 8.36 4.88
N ASP A 330 -7.43 7.61 5.86
CA ASP A 330 -8.07 6.37 6.33
C ASP A 330 -9.44 6.61 6.99
N THR A 331 -9.76 7.84 7.38
CA THR A 331 -11.08 8.21 7.92
C THR A 331 -12.14 8.43 6.83
N LEU A 332 -11.74 8.51 5.56
CA LEU A 332 -12.63 8.70 4.43
C LEU A 332 -13.06 7.34 3.83
N PRO A 333 -14.36 7.06 3.76
CA PRO A 333 -14.88 5.71 3.48
C PRO A 333 -14.62 5.15 2.08
N SER A 334 -14.09 5.93 1.15
CA SER A 334 -13.92 5.52 -0.26
C SER A 334 -12.53 5.72 -0.85
N ILE A 335 -11.57 6.22 -0.09
CA ILE A 335 -10.20 6.28 -0.57
C ILE A 335 -9.58 4.91 -0.29
N GLU A 336 -9.52 4.06 -1.33
CA GLU A 336 -8.86 2.76 -1.23
C GLU A 336 -7.38 2.97 -0.89
N SER A 337 -7.06 2.83 0.40
CA SER A 337 -5.70 2.53 0.79
C SER A 337 -5.35 1.17 0.19
N THR A 338 -4.38 1.11 -0.70
CA THR A 338 -3.97 -0.14 -1.33
C THR A 338 -3.43 -1.06 -0.24
N THR A 339 -4.24 -1.99 0.22
CA THR A 339 -3.82 -3.00 1.18
C THR A 339 -2.91 -3.98 0.47
N THR A 340 -1.61 -3.79 0.61
CA THR A 340 -0.64 -4.78 0.15
C THR A 340 -0.54 -5.85 1.23
N VAL A 341 -1.16 -6.99 0.99
CA VAL A 341 -0.98 -8.17 1.84
C VAL A 341 0.40 -8.74 1.57
N VAL A 342 1.37 -8.40 2.39
CA VAL A 342 2.69 -9.03 2.37
C VAL A 342 2.57 -10.32 3.16
N THR A 343 2.62 -11.45 2.46
CA THR A 343 2.62 -12.77 3.08
C THR A 343 4.03 -13.33 3.09
N ASP A 344 4.67 -13.34 4.23
CA ASP A 344 5.79 -14.25 4.48
C ASP A 344 5.20 -15.67 4.58
N ARG A 345 5.32 -16.40 3.46
CA ARG A 345 4.68 -17.71 3.33
C ARG A 345 5.69 -18.82 3.59
N THR A 346 5.44 -19.62 4.60
CA THR A 346 6.14 -20.89 4.84
C THR A 346 5.18 -22.06 4.67
N SER A 347 5.67 -23.20 4.20
CA SER A 347 4.86 -24.41 4.08
C SER A 347 5.67 -25.65 4.40
N ARG A 348 5.07 -26.59 5.14
CA ARG A 348 5.73 -27.84 5.55
C ARG A 348 4.75 -29.02 5.60
N LEU A 349 5.29 -30.21 5.38
CA LEU A 349 4.62 -31.45 5.69
C LEU A 349 4.87 -31.77 7.17
N LEU A 350 3.83 -31.95 7.96
CA LEU A 350 3.96 -32.34 9.38
C LEU A 350 4.17 -33.86 9.46
N GLN A 351 5.17 -34.28 10.22
CA GLN A 351 5.35 -35.69 10.52
C GLN A 351 4.33 -36.13 11.58
N LYS A 352 3.92 -37.43 11.52
CA LYS A 352 2.98 -38.01 12.46
C LYS A 352 3.45 -37.82 13.91
N GLY A 353 2.75 -37.02 14.69
CA GLY A 353 3.09 -36.71 16.09
C GLY A 353 3.53 -35.26 16.38
N GLU A 354 3.79 -34.42 15.37
CA GLU A 354 3.96 -32.99 15.55
C GLU A 354 2.58 -32.31 15.65
N SER A 355 1.97 -32.37 16.80
CA SER A 355 0.76 -31.61 17.11
C SER A 355 1.16 -30.22 17.59
N LEU A 356 0.40 -29.21 17.21
CA LEU A 356 0.53 -27.80 17.63
C LEU A 356 0.35 -27.55 19.15
N LEU A 357 0.50 -28.57 19.98
CA LEU A 357 0.47 -28.42 21.44
C LEU A 357 1.85 -27.95 21.89
N CYS A 358 1.87 -26.70 22.37
CA CYS A 358 2.94 -26.05 23.14
C CYS A 358 4.00 -25.27 22.36
N ARG A 359 3.68 -24.05 21.97
CA ARG A 359 4.58 -22.93 22.31
C ARG A 359 3.75 -21.89 23.07
N LYS A 360 3.93 -21.93 24.39
CA LYS A 360 3.58 -20.83 25.28
C LYS A 360 4.69 -19.78 25.22
#